data_21d0855306ccea17cdf9c611892925df
#
_entry.id   21d0855306ccea17cdf9c611892925df
#
_cell.length_a   1.000
_cell.length_b   1.000
_cell.length_c   1.000
_cell.angle_alpha   90.00
_cell.angle_beta   90.00
_cell.angle_gamma   90.00
#
_symmetry.space_group_name_H-M   'P 1'
#
loop_
_entity.id
_entity.type
_entity.pdbx_description
1 polymer ?
#
loop_
_entity_poly.entity_id
_entity_poly.type
_entity_poly.pdbx_seq_one_letter_code
_entity_poly.pdbx_strand_id
1 'polypeptide(L)'
;MGPLVAQEPGSIDAFAARDEKGKLYLIWKEDGNSMGLPTNIWAQEMTEDRTRLIGEMTSLFCNDTPWEEGLVEGVCVFKKQDYFYILYSAASCCDKKCNYKTGVARSKSLLGKWEKYEKNP
;
A
#
# COMPACT_ATOMS: atom_id res chain seq x y z
N MET A 1 18.95 -16.80 0.21
CA MET A 1 17.53 -16.42 0.25
C MET A 1 17.36 -15.21 -0.67
N GLY A 2 16.43 -15.25 -1.61
CA GLY A 2 16.15 -14.12 -2.53
C GLY A 2 15.16 -13.11 -1.93
N PRO A 3 14.79 -12.07 -2.71
CA PRO A 3 13.74 -11.14 -2.31
C PRO A 3 12.39 -11.84 -2.17
N LEU A 4 11.52 -11.37 -1.27
CA LEU A 4 10.15 -11.87 -1.12
C LEU A 4 9.27 -11.50 -2.32
N VAL A 5 9.46 -10.31 -2.86
CA VAL A 5 8.77 -9.78 -4.04
C VAL A 5 9.79 -9.12 -4.96
N ALA A 6 9.62 -9.34 -6.26
CA ALA A 6 10.40 -8.67 -7.29
C ALA A 6 9.52 -8.46 -8.53
N GLN A 7 8.98 -7.25 -8.68
CA GLN A 7 8.21 -6.84 -9.86
C GLN A 7 9.12 -5.99 -10.78
N GLU A 8 8.84 -5.98 -12.09
CA GLU A 8 9.66 -5.23 -13.05
C GLU A 8 9.76 -3.74 -12.74
N PRO A 9 8.67 -3.03 -12.36
CA PRO A 9 8.75 -1.62 -11.99
C PRO A 9 9.45 -1.36 -10.66
N GLY A 10 9.67 -2.41 -9.85
CA GLY A 10 10.16 -2.32 -8.49
C GLY A 10 9.08 -2.65 -7.45
N SER A 11 9.53 -3.11 -6.28
CA SER A 11 8.67 -3.43 -5.12
C SER A 11 9.31 -2.81 -3.89
N ILE A 12 8.69 -1.78 -3.34
CA ILE A 12 9.26 -0.95 -2.27
C ILE A 12 8.25 -0.69 -1.14
N ASP A 13 8.70 -0.05 -0.07
CA ASP A 13 7.88 0.41 1.05
C ASP A 13 7.08 -0.72 1.72
N ALA A 14 7.75 -1.83 2.02
CA ALA A 14 7.12 -3.00 2.59
C ALA A 14 6.64 -2.76 4.02
N PHE A 15 5.41 -3.18 4.32
CA PHE A 15 4.79 -3.14 5.64
C PHE A 15 4.12 -4.49 5.94
N ALA A 16 4.20 -4.97 7.18
CA ALA A 16 3.54 -6.20 7.60
C ALA A 16 2.35 -5.91 8.49
N ALA A 17 1.20 -6.51 8.20
CA ALA A 17 -0.02 -6.36 8.99
C ALA A 17 -0.75 -7.70 9.13
N ARG A 18 -1.61 -7.82 10.15
CA ARG A 18 -2.52 -8.96 10.28
C ARG A 18 -3.93 -8.54 9.88
N ASP A 19 -4.62 -9.46 9.21
CA ASP A 19 -6.03 -9.27 8.88
C ASP A 19 -6.94 -9.47 10.11
N GLU A 20 -8.25 -9.40 9.91
CA GLU A 20 -9.27 -9.59 10.95
C GLU A 20 -9.31 -11.01 11.53
N LYS A 21 -8.70 -11.98 10.85
CA LYS A 21 -8.58 -13.38 11.26
C LYS A 21 -7.21 -13.71 11.86
N GLY A 22 -6.32 -12.72 11.95
CA GLY A 22 -4.97 -12.86 12.47
C GLY A 22 -3.94 -13.38 11.46
N LYS A 23 -4.30 -13.59 10.20
CA LYS A 23 -3.37 -13.98 9.15
C LYS A 23 -2.40 -12.85 8.83
N LEU A 24 -1.14 -13.18 8.64
CA LEU A 24 -0.07 -12.23 8.35
C LEU A 24 0.01 -11.93 6.86
N TYR A 25 0.12 -10.65 6.52
CA TYR A 25 0.26 -10.15 5.16
C TYR A 25 1.47 -9.24 5.02
N LEU A 26 2.17 -9.36 3.90
CA LEU A 26 3.08 -8.33 3.41
C LEU A 26 2.27 -7.37 2.53
N ILE A 27 2.48 -6.07 2.76
CA ILE A 27 1.88 -4.99 1.98
C ILE A 27 3.04 -4.20 1.40
N TRP A 28 2.97 -3.83 0.11
CA TRP A 28 4.05 -3.09 -0.56
C TRP A 28 3.50 -2.23 -1.68
N LYS A 29 4.33 -1.31 -2.14
CA LYS A 29 4.07 -0.51 -3.34
C LYS A 29 4.73 -1.17 -4.55
N GLU A 30 3.98 -1.27 -5.65
CA GLU A 30 4.54 -1.46 -6.99
C GLU A 30 4.98 -0.10 -7.54
N ASP A 31 6.27 0.04 -7.88
CA ASP A 31 6.89 1.32 -8.25
C ASP A 31 6.62 1.72 -9.71
N GLY A 32 5.36 1.61 -10.14
CA GLY A 32 4.92 1.89 -11.52
C GLY A 32 5.23 3.30 -12.00
N ASN A 33 5.29 4.30 -11.10
CA ASN A 33 5.58 5.68 -11.46
C ASN A 33 6.98 5.85 -12.09
N SER A 34 7.94 5.00 -11.77
CA SER A 34 9.26 5.00 -12.41
C SER A 34 9.18 4.69 -13.91
N MET A 35 8.11 4.04 -14.35
CA MET A 35 7.83 3.65 -15.74
C MET A 35 6.66 4.44 -16.35
N GLY A 36 6.15 5.47 -15.66
CA GLY A 36 4.95 6.22 -16.09
C GLY A 36 3.64 5.44 -15.97
N LEU A 37 3.61 4.40 -15.15
CA LEU A 37 2.45 3.57 -14.86
C LEU A 37 1.82 3.97 -13.51
N PRO A 38 0.54 3.63 -13.27
CA PRO A 38 -0.06 3.77 -11.95
C PRO A 38 0.74 3.04 -10.87
N THR A 39 0.70 3.55 -9.64
CA THR A 39 1.23 2.85 -8.47
C THR A 39 0.14 2.09 -7.77
N ASN A 40 0.38 0.82 -7.49
CA ASN A 40 -0.53 -0.04 -6.75
C ASN A 40 0.02 -0.34 -5.36
N ILE A 41 -0.86 -0.37 -4.39
CA ILE A 41 -0.59 -0.95 -3.08
C ILE A 41 -1.13 -2.37 -3.08
N TRP A 42 -0.21 -3.32 -2.99
CA TRP A 42 -0.49 -4.76 -2.99
C TRP A 42 -0.46 -5.34 -1.60
N ALA A 43 -1.19 -6.42 -1.38
CA ALA A 43 -1.09 -7.28 -0.21
C ALA A 43 -1.06 -8.74 -0.62
N GLN A 44 -0.24 -9.55 0.05
CA GLN A 44 -0.22 -11.00 -0.12
C GLN A 44 0.04 -11.68 1.22
N GLU A 45 -0.63 -12.82 1.47
CA GLU A 45 -0.43 -13.61 2.67
C GLU A 45 1.03 -14.04 2.80
N MET A 46 1.58 -13.93 4.00
CA MET A 46 2.96 -14.27 4.32
C MET A 46 2.98 -15.36 5.37
N THR A 47 3.89 -16.31 5.24
CA THR A 47 4.09 -17.35 6.26
C THR A 47 4.46 -16.75 7.61
N GLU A 48 4.11 -17.42 8.72
CA GLU A 48 4.37 -16.93 10.08
C GLU A 48 5.87 -16.72 10.37
N ASP A 49 6.73 -17.52 9.74
CA ASP A 49 8.19 -17.36 9.82
C ASP A 49 8.72 -16.20 8.95
N ARG A 50 7.85 -15.55 8.19
CA ARG A 50 8.13 -14.39 7.32
C ARG A 50 9.14 -14.66 6.20
N THR A 51 9.25 -15.89 5.78
CA THR A 51 10.24 -16.29 4.77
C THR A 51 9.66 -16.44 3.36
N ARG A 52 8.33 -16.53 3.24
CA ARG A 52 7.65 -16.75 1.94
C ARG A 52 6.30 -16.04 1.88
N LEU A 53 5.92 -15.66 0.67
CA LEU A 53 4.54 -15.29 0.34
C LEU A 53 3.78 -16.52 -0.15
N ILE A 54 2.48 -16.57 0.14
CA ILE A 54 1.56 -17.66 -0.22
C ILE A 54 0.24 -17.09 -0.76
N GLY A 55 -0.45 -17.88 -1.57
CA GLY A 55 -1.71 -17.45 -2.19
C GLY A 55 -1.53 -16.35 -3.23
N GLU A 56 -2.64 -15.73 -3.59
CA GLU A 56 -2.68 -14.68 -4.61
C GLU A 56 -2.44 -13.28 -4.00
N MET A 57 -1.79 -12.42 -4.76
CA MET A 57 -1.69 -11.02 -4.38
C MET A 57 -2.99 -10.27 -4.68
N THR A 58 -3.35 -9.35 -3.81
CA THR A 58 -4.56 -8.53 -3.91
C THR A 58 -4.18 -7.05 -3.96
N SER A 59 -4.69 -6.32 -4.96
CA SER A 59 -4.56 -4.86 -4.98
C SER A 59 -5.50 -4.26 -3.93
N LEU A 60 -4.97 -3.47 -3.02
CA LEU A 60 -5.75 -2.74 -2.02
C LEU A 60 -6.33 -1.46 -2.61
N PHE A 61 -5.50 -0.65 -3.22
CA PHE A 61 -5.87 0.55 -3.99
C PHE A 61 -4.68 1.04 -4.84
N CYS A 62 -4.96 1.95 -5.76
CA CYS A 62 -3.95 2.65 -6.56
C CYS A 62 -4.15 4.18 -6.44
N ASN A 63 -3.29 4.94 -7.11
CA ASN A 63 -3.47 6.38 -7.28
C ASN A 63 -4.64 6.64 -8.26
N ASP A 64 -5.75 7.14 -7.74
CA ASP A 64 -6.99 7.40 -8.49
C ASP A 64 -7.63 8.76 -8.19
N THR A 65 -6.98 9.59 -7.39
CA THR A 65 -7.44 10.93 -7.06
C THR A 65 -6.46 12.01 -7.51
N PRO A 66 -6.95 13.20 -7.95
CA PRO A 66 -6.08 14.24 -8.54
C PRO A 66 -4.94 14.72 -7.61
N TRP A 67 -5.18 14.80 -6.30
CA TRP A 67 -4.18 15.29 -5.35
C TRP A 67 -2.97 14.33 -5.18
N GLU A 68 -3.13 13.07 -5.57
CA GLU A 68 -2.08 12.05 -5.51
C GLU A 68 -1.03 12.20 -6.61
N GLU A 69 -1.33 12.98 -7.65
CA GLU A 69 -0.41 13.32 -8.74
C GLU A 69 0.32 12.10 -9.35
N GLY A 70 -0.39 10.97 -9.43
CA GLY A 70 0.12 9.74 -10.03
C GLY A 70 0.94 8.84 -9.10
N LEU A 71 1.01 9.12 -7.80
CA LEU A 71 1.83 8.39 -6.83
C LEU A 71 1.09 8.14 -5.53
N VAL A 72 1.09 6.88 -5.07
CA VAL A 72 0.77 6.49 -3.69
C VAL A 72 1.84 5.54 -3.18
N GLU A 73 2.31 5.74 -1.94
CA GLU A 73 3.40 4.94 -1.35
C GLU A 73 3.48 5.06 0.17
N GLY A 74 4.47 4.40 0.79
CA GLY A 74 4.82 4.60 2.20
C GLY A 74 3.70 4.25 3.16
N VAL A 75 3.02 3.12 2.95
CA VAL A 75 1.84 2.74 3.74
C VAL A 75 2.17 2.36 5.17
N CYS A 76 1.31 2.80 6.09
CA CYS A 76 1.29 2.36 7.47
C CYS A 76 -0.12 1.90 7.83
N VAL A 77 -0.27 0.64 8.23
CA VAL A 77 -1.57 0.01 8.49
C VAL A 77 -1.78 -0.16 9.99
N PHE A 78 -2.95 0.21 10.47
CA PHE A 78 -3.36 -0.07 11.85
C PHE A 78 -4.86 -0.35 11.93
N LYS A 79 -5.27 -1.06 12.98
CA LYS A 79 -6.68 -1.32 13.27
C LYS A 79 -7.15 -0.44 14.43
N LYS A 80 -8.32 0.17 14.26
CA LYS A 80 -9.01 0.91 15.32
C LYS A 80 -10.49 0.59 15.26
N GLN A 81 -11.02 0.06 16.35
CA GLN A 81 -12.41 -0.43 16.42
C GLN A 81 -12.69 -1.45 15.30
N ASP A 82 -13.71 -1.22 14.49
CA ASP A 82 -14.16 -2.13 13.43
C ASP A 82 -13.50 -1.87 12.07
N TYR A 83 -12.51 -0.95 12.01
CA TYR A 83 -11.87 -0.56 10.78
C TYR A 83 -10.36 -0.75 10.80
N PHE A 84 -9.82 -1.15 9.65
CA PHE A 84 -8.43 -0.92 9.29
C PHE A 84 -8.28 0.48 8.70
N TYR A 85 -7.17 1.11 8.99
CA TYR A 85 -6.76 2.40 8.43
C TYR A 85 -5.40 2.23 7.77
N ILE A 86 -5.23 2.87 6.63
CA ILE A 86 -3.93 3.05 5.98
C ILE A 86 -3.65 4.56 5.96
N LEU A 87 -2.53 4.96 6.54
CA LEU A 87 -1.89 6.23 6.22
C LEU A 87 -0.95 5.97 5.05
N TYR A 88 -0.94 6.84 4.04
CA TYR A 88 -0.09 6.70 2.87
C TYR A 88 0.42 8.08 2.41
N SER A 89 1.57 8.07 1.78
CA SER A 89 2.14 9.26 1.15
C SER A 89 1.73 9.32 -0.31
N ALA A 90 1.61 10.54 -0.84
CA ALA A 90 1.23 10.78 -2.22
C ALA A 90 1.81 12.09 -2.76
N ALA A 91 1.70 12.31 -4.06
CA ALA A 91 2.32 13.38 -4.81
C ALA A 91 3.85 13.21 -4.93
N SER A 92 4.65 14.27 -5.05
CA SER A 92 6.07 14.16 -5.38
C SER A 92 6.99 14.42 -4.19
N CYS A 93 7.91 13.48 -3.93
CA CYS A 93 8.89 13.62 -2.85
C CYS A 93 10.13 14.42 -3.25
N CYS A 94 10.62 14.21 -4.48
CA CYS A 94 12.05 14.35 -4.77
C CYS A 94 12.35 15.36 -5.88
N ASP A 95 11.41 16.17 -6.23
CA ASP A 95 11.58 17.30 -7.14
C ASP A 95 11.84 18.61 -6.37
N LYS A 96 12.10 19.69 -7.13
CA LYS A 96 12.38 21.02 -6.55
C LYS A 96 11.23 21.60 -5.72
N LYS A 97 10.01 21.10 -5.88
CA LYS A 97 8.82 21.63 -5.21
C LYS A 97 8.44 20.85 -3.97
N CYS A 98 8.85 19.58 -3.86
CA CYS A 98 8.52 18.64 -2.79
C CYS A 98 7.13 18.87 -2.21
N ASN A 99 6.10 18.41 -2.90
CA ASN A 99 4.70 18.61 -2.50
C ASN A 99 4.09 17.36 -1.84
N TYR A 100 4.93 16.54 -1.24
CA TYR A 100 4.53 15.33 -0.54
C TYR A 100 3.44 15.60 0.49
N LYS A 101 2.41 14.77 0.49
CA LYS A 101 1.25 14.88 1.37
C LYS A 101 0.90 13.51 1.92
N THR A 102 0.25 13.47 3.08
CA THR A 102 -0.23 12.23 3.67
C THR A 102 -1.75 12.17 3.61
N GLY A 103 -2.26 11.09 3.05
CA GLY A 103 -3.68 10.76 3.02
C GLY A 103 -4.02 9.61 3.95
N VAL A 104 -5.31 9.36 4.10
CA VAL A 104 -5.85 8.24 4.85
C VAL A 104 -6.94 7.52 4.06
N ALA A 105 -6.92 6.19 4.14
CA ALA A 105 -8.00 5.33 3.67
C ALA A 105 -8.42 4.36 4.79
N ARG A 106 -9.63 3.83 4.71
CA ARG A 106 -10.13 2.84 5.67
C ARG A 106 -10.86 1.69 4.98
N SER A 107 -10.90 0.54 5.63
CA SER A 107 -11.69 -0.62 5.22
C SER A 107 -12.15 -1.43 6.44
N LYS A 108 -13.24 -2.16 6.34
CA LYS A 108 -13.68 -3.11 7.38
C LYS A 108 -12.87 -4.40 7.40
N SER A 109 -12.21 -4.73 6.29
CA SER A 109 -11.39 -5.92 6.12
C SER A 109 -10.08 -5.53 5.46
N LEU A 110 -8.96 -6.18 5.84
CA LEU A 110 -7.64 -5.86 5.27
C LEU A 110 -7.63 -5.99 3.74
N LEU A 111 -8.25 -7.05 3.22
CA LEU A 111 -8.35 -7.30 1.78
C LEU A 111 -9.65 -6.80 1.15
N GLY A 112 -10.45 -6.03 1.90
CA GLY A 112 -11.73 -5.51 1.43
C GLY A 112 -11.59 -4.23 0.60
N LYS A 113 -12.74 -3.57 0.40
CA LYS A 113 -12.79 -2.30 -0.31
C LYS A 113 -12.25 -1.19 0.58
N TRP A 114 -11.21 -0.52 0.15
CA TRP A 114 -10.64 0.64 0.80
C TRP A 114 -11.34 1.92 0.33
N GLU A 115 -11.73 2.75 1.28
CA GLU A 115 -12.36 4.05 1.05
C GLU A 115 -11.37 5.14 1.45
N LYS A 116 -10.88 5.91 0.48
CA LYS A 116 -10.07 7.10 0.73
C LYS A 116 -10.92 8.19 1.36
N TYR A 117 -10.36 8.91 2.31
CA TYR A 117 -11.08 10.01 2.96
C TYR A 117 -11.31 11.15 1.97
N GLU A 118 -12.58 11.57 1.83
CA GLU A 118 -13.00 12.58 0.84
C GLU A 118 -12.31 13.96 0.99
N LYS A 119 -11.85 14.26 2.22
CA LYS A 119 -11.13 15.50 2.55
C LYS A 119 -9.61 15.30 2.68
N ASN A 120 -9.06 14.28 2.04
CA ASN A 120 -7.62 14.16 1.87
C ASN A 120 -7.07 15.42 1.17
N PRO A 121 -5.80 15.79 1.45
CA PRO A 121 -5.19 17.03 0.99
C PRO A 121 -5.39 17.35 -0.48
#